data_5ff5f31a8e0849e717d4c5b485128918
#
_entry.id   5ff5f31a8e0849e717d4c5b485128918
#
_cell.length_a   1.000
_cell.length_b   1.000
_cell.length_c   1.000
_cell.angle_alpha   90.00
_cell.angle_beta   90.00
_cell.angle_gamma   90.00
#
_symmetry.space_group_name_H-M   'P 1'
#
loop_
_entity.id
_entity.type
_entity.pdbx_description
1 polymer ?
#
loop_
_entity_poly.entity_id
_entity_poly.type
_entity_poly.pdbx_seq_one_letter_code
_entity_poly.pdbx_strand_id
1 'polypeptide(L)'
;QIIFGALVSGLDAGQLYQTWPLMDRTYFPGDTNINELANFFDFNNHGLVQFYHRNIAYVVLLYSCFIGYIILKKNLITLKKPFYLVTFILFIQITLGIFTLISGINIFLASAHQIFSLLLVLSVINLYYNYIN
;
A
#
# COMPACT_ATOMS: atom_id res chain seq x y z
N GLN A 1 -5.69 -3.12 -2.14
CA GLN A 1 -4.24 -2.89 -2.13
C GLN A 1 -3.47 -4.15 -2.57
N ILE A 2 -3.75 -5.32 -2.02
CA ILE A 2 -3.07 -6.58 -2.37
C ILE A 2 -3.27 -6.93 -3.85
N ILE A 3 -4.48 -6.79 -4.38
CA ILE A 3 -4.77 -7.02 -5.81
C ILE A 3 -3.90 -6.13 -6.69
N PHE A 4 -3.81 -4.83 -6.39
CA PHE A 4 -2.93 -3.93 -7.14
C PHE A 4 -1.44 -4.27 -6.96
N GLY A 5 -1.03 -4.74 -5.77
CA GLY A 5 0.32 -5.25 -5.55
C GLY A 5 0.65 -6.47 -6.41
N ALA A 6 -0.31 -7.38 -6.57
CA ALA A 6 -0.17 -8.54 -7.46
C ALA A 6 -0.08 -8.12 -8.94
N LEU A 7 -0.86 -7.12 -9.37
CA LEU A 7 -0.76 -6.56 -10.73
C LEU A 7 0.59 -5.87 -10.95
N VAL A 8 1.08 -5.07 -10.00
CA VAL A 8 2.43 -4.44 -10.09
C VAL A 8 3.52 -5.50 -10.26
N SER A 9 3.43 -6.60 -9.49
CA SER A 9 4.40 -7.70 -9.59
C SER A 9 4.25 -8.50 -10.88
N GLY A 10 3.02 -8.82 -11.29
CA GLY A 10 2.74 -9.63 -12.47
C GLY A 10 3.06 -8.94 -13.80
N LEU A 11 3.02 -7.61 -13.83
CA LEU A 11 3.36 -6.78 -14.98
C LEU A 11 4.80 -6.26 -14.94
N ASP A 12 5.60 -6.60 -13.93
CA ASP A 12 6.91 -5.95 -13.67
C ASP A 12 6.83 -4.41 -13.60
N ALA A 13 5.64 -3.87 -13.28
CA ALA A 13 5.36 -2.45 -13.33
C ALA A 13 6.23 -1.63 -12.38
N GLY A 14 6.75 -2.25 -11.30
CA GLY A 14 7.67 -1.61 -10.37
C GLY A 14 9.01 -1.18 -10.99
N GLN A 15 9.38 -1.74 -12.14
CA GLN A 15 10.64 -1.41 -12.83
C GLN A 15 10.55 -0.10 -13.63
N LEU A 16 9.34 0.37 -13.96
CA LEU A 16 9.15 1.53 -14.82
C LEU A 16 9.52 2.84 -14.12
N TYR A 17 8.98 3.08 -12.92
CA TYR A 17 9.25 4.30 -12.13
C TYR A 17 9.85 3.92 -10.79
N GLN A 18 11.18 3.99 -10.67
CA GLN A 18 11.93 3.61 -9.46
C GLN A 18 12.18 4.80 -8.52
N THR A 19 11.38 5.84 -8.62
CA THR A 19 11.46 7.07 -7.81
C THR A 19 10.28 7.19 -6.85
N TRP A 20 10.45 7.91 -5.75
CA TRP A 20 9.42 8.20 -4.78
C TRP A 20 9.68 9.58 -4.13
N PRO A 21 8.67 10.42 -3.85
CA PRO A 21 7.22 10.18 -4.02
C PRO A 21 6.70 10.35 -5.44
N LEU A 22 7.45 11.00 -6.32
CA LEU A 22 7.07 11.24 -7.71
C LEU A 22 7.32 9.99 -8.58
N MET A 23 6.69 9.97 -9.75
CA MET A 23 6.95 9.01 -10.84
C MET A 23 7.83 9.73 -11.86
N ASP A 24 9.14 9.62 -11.68
CA ASP A 24 10.20 10.47 -12.28
C ASP A 24 10.02 11.94 -11.91
N ARG A 25 9.59 12.79 -12.85
CA ARG A 25 9.44 14.23 -12.67
C ARG A 25 8.03 14.68 -12.32
N THR A 26 7.05 13.81 -12.47
CA THR A 26 5.63 14.12 -12.29
C THR A 26 4.99 13.21 -11.24
N TYR A 27 3.87 13.62 -10.68
CA TYR A 27 3.10 12.76 -9.76
C TYR A 27 2.29 11.71 -10.52
N PHE A 28 1.76 12.06 -11.71
CA PHE A 28 1.02 11.17 -12.58
C PHE A 28 1.95 10.54 -13.63
N PRO A 29 1.77 9.26 -14.00
CA PRO A 29 2.65 8.58 -14.95
C PRO A 29 2.57 9.21 -16.35
N GLY A 30 3.73 9.53 -16.92
CA GLY A 30 3.83 10.22 -18.21
C GLY A 30 3.55 9.33 -19.42
N ASP A 31 3.51 8.03 -19.25
CA ASP A 31 3.21 7.02 -20.26
C ASP A 31 1.70 6.79 -20.46
N THR A 32 0.86 7.41 -19.64
CA THR A 32 -0.60 7.25 -19.70
C THR A 32 -1.22 8.37 -20.53
N ASN A 33 -1.90 7.98 -21.63
CA ASN A 33 -2.70 8.92 -22.41
C ASN A 33 -4.04 9.18 -21.71
N ILE A 34 -4.19 10.37 -21.13
CA ILE A 34 -5.37 10.78 -20.34
C ILE A 34 -6.53 11.35 -21.19
N ASN A 35 -6.39 11.38 -22.52
CA ASN A 35 -7.40 12.01 -23.38
C ASN A 35 -8.72 11.22 -23.46
N GLU A 36 -8.72 9.96 -23.05
CA GLU A 36 -9.91 9.12 -23.02
C GLU A 36 -10.13 8.51 -21.64
N LEU A 37 -11.34 8.56 -21.12
CA LEU A 37 -11.73 7.98 -19.83
C LEU A 37 -11.46 6.47 -19.76
N ALA A 38 -11.57 5.76 -20.88
CA ALA A 38 -11.28 4.33 -20.95
C ALA A 38 -9.84 3.99 -20.55
N ASN A 39 -8.89 4.89 -20.84
CA ASN A 39 -7.47 4.67 -20.55
C ASN A 39 -7.18 4.64 -19.03
N PHE A 40 -8.01 5.25 -18.19
CA PHE A 40 -7.89 5.16 -16.73
C PHE A 40 -8.23 3.76 -16.18
N PHE A 41 -8.86 2.91 -16.96
CA PHE A 41 -9.20 1.53 -16.58
C PHE A 41 -8.34 0.49 -17.31
N ASP A 42 -7.26 0.94 -17.97
CA ASP A 42 -6.31 0.03 -18.61
C ASP A 42 -5.33 -0.54 -17.58
N PHE A 43 -5.69 -1.70 -17.04
CA PHE A 43 -4.84 -2.42 -16.09
C PHE A 43 -3.66 -3.17 -16.74
N ASN A 44 -3.44 -3.04 -18.04
CA ASN A 44 -2.21 -3.46 -18.71
C ASN A 44 -1.18 -2.33 -18.77
N ASN A 45 -1.57 -1.09 -18.50
CA ASN A 45 -0.64 0.04 -18.41
C ASN A 45 0.14 -0.02 -17.10
N HIS A 46 1.46 -0.28 -17.22
CA HIS A 46 2.37 -0.44 -16.07
C HIS A 46 2.44 0.79 -15.17
N GLY A 47 2.52 1.99 -15.76
CA GLY A 47 2.58 3.24 -15.02
C GLY A 47 1.30 3.47 -14.20
N LEU A 48 0.15 3.23 -14.83
CA LEU A 48 -1.15 3.43 -14.20
C LEU A 48 -1.39 2.45 -13.04
N VAL A 49 -1.04 1.18 -13.22
CA VAL A 49 -1.16 0.16 -12.16
C VAL A 49 -0.25 0.50 -10.98
N GLN A 50 0.98 0.93 -11.23
CA GLN A 50 1.90 1.39 -10.20
C GLN A 50 1.37 2.65 -9.48
N PHE A 51 0.80 3.60 -10.21
CA PHE A 51 0.16 4.80 -9.68
C PHE A 51 -1.00 4.45 -8.75
N TYR A 52 -1.91 3.57 -9.15
CA TYR A 52 -3.02 3.13 -8.31
C TYR A 52 -2.54 2.43 -7.05
N HIS A 53 -1.55 1.54 -7.17
CA HIS A 53 -0.99 0.87 -6.00
C HIS A 53 -0.45 1.87 -4.96
N ARG A 54 0.28 2.90 -5.38
CA ARG A 54 0.79 3.95 -4.49
C ARG A 54 -0.33 4.77 -3.85
N ASN A 55 -1.32 5.19 -4.64
CA ASN A 55 -2.41 6.04 -4.13
C ASN A 55 -3.33 5.29 -3.18
N ILE A 56 -3.65 4.03 -3.46
CA ILE A 56 -4.43 3.20 -2.53
C ILE A 56 -3.67 3.00 -1.22
N ALA A 57 -2.33 2.89 -1.24
CA ALA A 57 -1.54 2.82 0.00
C ALA A 57 -1.71 4.09 0.86
N TYR A 58 -1.75 5.29 0.25
CA TYR A 58 -2.04 6.53 0.98
C TYR A 58 -3.46 6.53 1.57
N VAL A 59 -4.45 6.04 0.82
CA VAL A 59 -5.83 5.90 1.32
C VAL A 59 -5.89 4.94 2.51
N VAL A 60 -5.20 3.80 2.45
CA VAL A 60 -5.11 2.84 3.56
C VAL A 60 -4.47 3.48 4.79
N LEU A 61 -3.40 4.27 4.61
CA LEU A 61 -2.75 4.99 5.71
C LEU A 61 -3.70 5.99 6.36
N LEU A 62 -4.38 6.83 5.57
CA LEU A 62 -5.34 7.82 6.07
C LEU A 62 -6.50 7.14 6.82
N TYR A 63 -7.00 6.04 6.27
CA TYR A 63 -8.06 5.25 6.92
C TYR A 63 -7.58 4.65 8.25
N SER A 64 -6.36 4.13 8.30
CA SER A 64 -5.76 3.63 9.55
C SER A 64 -5.63 4.74 10.59
N CYS A 65 -5.19 5.94 10.21
CA CYS A 65 -5.15 7.11 11.09
C CYS A 65 -6.54 7.49 11.63
N PHE A 66 -7.56 7.44 10.77
CA PHE A 66 -8.94 7.72 11.18
C PHE A 66 -9.47 6.69 12.18
N ILE A 67 -9.23 5.39 11.97
CA ILE A 67 -9.59 4.33 12.93
C ILE A 67 -8.86 4.54 14.25
N GLY A 68 -7.56 4.85 14.21
CA GLY A 68 -6.77 5.15 15.41
C GLY A 68 -7.33 6.33 16.20
N TYR A 69 -7.71 7.41 15.51
CA TYR A 69 -8.37 8.55 16.15
C TYR A 69 -9.65 8.14 16.90
N ILE A 70 -10.50 7.30 16.27
CA ILE A 70 -11.73 6.82 16.91
C ILE A 70 -11.42 5.97 18.15
N ILE A 71 -10.49 5.02 18.06
CA ILE A 71 -10.09 4.14 19.15
C ILE A 71 -9.58 4.94 20.35
N LEU A 72 -8.74 5.94 20.10
CA LEU A 72 -8.17 6.79 21.15
C LEU A 72 -9.21 7.72 21.73
N LYS A 73 -10.01 8.41 20.89
CA LYS A 73 -11.04 9.36 21.34
C LYS A 73 -12.13 8.68 22.16
N LYS A 74 -12.58 7.48 21.75
CA LYS A 74 -13.59 6.71 22.48
C LYS A 74 -13.02 5.86 23.62
N ASN A 75 -11.70 5.91 23.82
CA ASN A 75 -10.96 5.15 24.82
C ASN A 75 -11.27 3.63 24.82
N LEU A 76 -11.30 3.03 23.61
CA LEU A 76 -11.60 1.62 23.42
C LEU A 76 -10.35 0.77 23.82
N ILE A 77 -10.22 0.49 25.11
CA ILE A 77 -9.00 -0.09 25.71
C ILE A 77 -8.65 -1.44 25.07
N THR A 78 -9.63 -2.29 24.83
CA THR A 78 -9.44 -3.63 24.21
C THR A 78 -8.84 -3.56 22.80
N LEU A 79 -9.12 -2.49 22.06
CA LEU A 79 -8.66 -2.31 20.69
C LEU A 79 -7.29 -1.64 20.57
N LYS A 80 -6.79 -1.00 21.64
CA LYS A 80 -5.51 -0.25 21.57
C LYS A 80 -4.33 -1.15 21.19
N LYS A 81 -4.16 -2.28 21.89
CA LYS A 81 -3.03 -3.20 21.63
C LYS A 81 -3.05 -3.77 20.21
N PRO A 82 -4.17 -4.39 19.72
CA PRO A 82 -4.22 -4.89 18.35
C PRO A 82 -4.09 -3.76 17.31
N PHE A 83 -4.59 -2.55 17.59
CA PHE A 83 -4.42 -1.41 16.70
C PHE A 83 -2.95 -0.95 16.60
N TYR A 84 -2.21 -0.90 17.71
CA TYR A 84 -0.78 -0.58 17.68
C TYR A 84 0.02 -1.61 16.86
N LEU A 85 -0.35 -2.89 16.94
CA LEU A 85 0.26 -3.92 16.11
C LEU A 85 0.00 -3.67 14.61
N VAL A 86 -1.25 -3.36 14.23
CA VAL A 86 -1.59 -2.99 12.85
C VAL A 86 -0.77 -1.79 12.38
N THR A 87 -0.71 -0.73 13.18
CA THR A 87 0.03 0.50 12.84
C THR A 87 1.53 0.23 12.66
N PHE A 88 2.12 -0.57 13.53
CA PHE A 88 3.53 -0.95 13.46
C PHE A 88 3.84 -1.74 12.19
N ILE A 89 3.03 -2.76 11.88
CA ILE A 89 3.21 -3.57 10.67
C ILE A 89 2.94 -2.73 9.42
N LEU A 90 1.94 -1.84 9.43
CA LEU A 90 1.66 -0.93 8.31
C LEU A 90 2.84 0.01 8.04
N PHE A 91 3.48 0.54 9.10
CA PHE A 91 4.68 1.37 8.95
C PHE A 91 5.82 0.60 8.27
N ILE A 92 6.10 -0.64 8.73
CA ILE A 92 7.10 -1.51 8.10
C ILE A 92 6.73 -1.78 6.64
N GLN A 93 5.45 -2.08 6.37
CA GLN A 93 4.96 -2.38 5.03
C GLN A 93 5.18 -1.21 4.05
N ILE A 94 4.87 0.02 4.46
CA ILE A 94 5.10 1.22 3.64
C ILE A 94 6.59 1.42 3.41
N THR A 95 7.39 1.30 4.46
CA THR A 95 8.86 1.46 4.39
C THR A 95 9.48 0.45 3.44
N LEU A 96 9.12 -0.83 3.57
CA LEU A 96 9.59 -1.89 2.66
C LEU A 96 9.16 -1.64 1.21
N GLY A 97 7.93 -1.18 0.98
CA GLY A 97 7.45 -0.85 -0.36
C GLY A 97 8.26 0.26 -1.03
N ILE A 98 8.56 1.34 -0.29
CA ILE A 98 9.40 2.43 -0.77
C ILE A 98 10.81 1.93 -1.06
N PHE A 99 11.44 1.21 -0.13
CA PHE A 99 12.79 0.69 -0.34
C PHE A 99 12.86 -0.34 -1.48
N THR A 100 11.88 -1.21 -1.64
CA THR A 100 11.79 -2.12 -2.78
C THR A 100 11.85 -1.34 -4.08
N LEU A 101 11.08 -0.25 -4.17
CA LEU A 101 11.01 0.57 -5.36
C LEU A 101 12.34 1.26 -5.68
N ILE A 102 12.89 2.05 -4.73
CA ILE A 102 14.10 2.85 -4.95
C ILE A 102 15.37 2.02 -5.05
N SER A 103 15.35 0.75 -4.65
CA SER A 103 16.47 -0.19 -4.80
C SER A 103 16.50 -0.92 -6.15
N GLY A 104 15.61 -0.56 -7.10
CA GLY A 104 15.49 -1.25 -8.38
C GLY A 104 14.88 -2.64 -8.26
N ILE A 105 13.88 -2.79 -7.38
CA ILE A 105 13.13 -4.04 -7.13
C ILE A 105 14.07 -5.17 -6.64
N ASN A 106 14.85 -4.86 -5.61
CA ASN A 106 15.67 -5.89 -4.95
C ASN A 106 14.78 -7.04 -4.45
N ILE A 107 15.13 -8.29 -4.84
CA ILE A 107 14.30 -9.47 -4.58
C ILE A 107 14.07 -9.73 -3.09
N PHE A 108 15.05 -9.46 -2.23
CA PHE A 108 14.92 -9.67 -0.78
C PHE A 108 13.92 -8.67 -0.18
N LEU A 109 13.98 -7.40 -0.61
CA LEU A 109 13.04 -6.36 -0.16
C LEU A 109 11.62 -6.63 -0.70
N ALA A 110 11.51 -7.04 -1.97
CA ALA A 110 10.24 -7.41 -2.58
C ALA A 110 9.59 -8.59 -1.84
N SER A 111 10.36 -9.66 -1.55
CA SER A 111 9.87 -10.81 -0.80
C SER A 111 9.46 -10.43 0.64
N ALA A 112 10.27 -9.61 1.32
CA ALA A 112 9.94 -9.11 2.65
C ALA A 112 8.63 -8.29 2.62
N HIS A 113 8.46 -7.38 1.64
CA HIS A 113 7.25 -6.60 1.45
C HIS A 113 6.01 -7.50 1.24
N GLN A 114 6.12 -8.59 0.48
CA GLN A 114 5.04 -9.58 0.31
C GLN A 114 4.71 -10.30 1.62
N ILE A 115 5.71 -10.77 2.37
CA ILE A 115 5.51 -11.47 3.66
C ILE A 115 4.83 -10.53 4.67
N PHE A 116 5.31 -9.30 4.80
CA PHE A 116 4.71 -8.32 5.70
C PHE A 116 3.28 -7.92 5.29
N SER A 117 2.92 -8.01 3.99
CA SER A 117 1.54 -7.80 3.57
C SER A 117 0.58 -8.85 4.16
N LEU A 118 1.00 -10.11 4.24
CA LEU A 118 0.23 -11.18 4.89
C LEU A 118 0.12 -10.96 6.40
N LEU A 119 1.22 -10.55 7.05
CA LEU A 119 1.20 -10.21 8.47
C LEU A 119 0.27 -9.02 8.76
N LEU A 120 0.22 -8.04 7.86
CA LEU A 120 -0.70 -6.92 7.96
C LEU A 120 -2.16 -7.39 7.92
N VAL A 121 -2.51 -8.26 6.97
CA VAL A 121 -3.86 -8.85 6.89
C VAL A 121 -4.22 -9.58 8.17
N LEU A 122 -3.32 -10.43 8.68
CA LEU A 122 -3.54 -11.16 9.93
C LEU A 122 -3.73 -10.22 11.13
N SER A 123 -2.96 -9.14 11.19
CA SER A 123 -3.10 -8.14 12.26
C SER A 123 -4.43 -7.38 12.19
N VAL A 124 -4.93 -7.08 10.97
CA VAL A 124 -6.24 -6.46 10.78
C VAL A 124 -7.38 -7.42 11.17
N ILE A 125 -7.26 -8.71 10.81
CA ILE A 125 -8.22 -9.74 11.24
C ILE A 125 -8.23 -9.84 12.77
N ASN A 126 -7.06 -9.83 13.43
CA ASN A 126 -6.97 -9.82 14.88
C ASN A 126 -7.62 -8.56 15.49
N LEU A 127 -7.42 -7.38 14.91
CA LEU A 127 -8.10 -6.15 15.35
C LEU A 127 -9.62 -6.29 15.24
N TYR A 128 -10.10 -6.82 14.10
CA TYR A 128 -11.53 -7.05 13.89
C TYR A 128 -12.11 -8.08 14.87
N TYR A 129 -11.39 -9.17 15.13
CA TYR A 129 -11.80 -10.17 16.12
C TYR A 129 -11.99 -9.55 17.52
N ASN A 130 -11.04 -8.69 17.96
CA ASN A 130 -11.16 -7.99 19.24
C ASN A 130 -12.25 -6.91 19.26
N TYR A 131 -12.74 -6.49 18.10
CA TYR A 131 -13.85 -5.54 18.00
C TYR A 131 -15.22 -6.22 18.19
N ILE A 132 -15.37 -7.45 17.72
CA ILE A 132 -16.66 -8.19 17.79
C ILE A 132 -16.82 -9.03 19.07
N ASN A 133 -15.75 -9.25 19.84
CA ASN A 133 -15.75 -9.97 21.12
C ASN A 133 -15.39 -9.06 22.29
#